data_ba91c9bea0579aab1a54fb185f12a922
#
_entry.id   ba91c9bea0579aab1a54fb185f12a922
#
_cell.length_a   1.000
_cell.length_b   1.000
_cell.length_c   1.000
_cell.angle_alpha   90.00
_cell.angle_beta   90.00
_cell.angle_gamma   90.00
#
_symmetry.space_group_name_H-M   'P 1'
#
loop_
_entity.id
_entity.type
_entity.pdbx_description
1 polymer ?
#
loop_
_entity_poly.entity_id
_entity_poly.type
_entity_poly.pdbx_seq_one_letter_code
_entity_poly.pdbx_strand_id
1 'polypeptide(L)'
;MSSGRRSHLRSYRRRAERLGKVEFEVINPDVDMLTPHLDDLFRLEASGWKGRAGSAALSNPHVHRFYCEYAQSAAQSGMLRLFFLRIDGKSIAARMAVEHGGRLWELKIGYDEAWSNCMPGILLTHETLRYAVERGLEAHEFLGQAEAWERHWPTQEDEYVSMRIYPRAPAGQLSLVRDVGQVALRDASKLVQEHLNGAARKVLHGSISACSSLVAMSKARAGRLNLSS
;
A
#
# COMPACT_ATOMS: atom_id res chain seq x y z
N MET A 1 -0.86 20.91 1.65
CA MET A 1 -2.11 20.17 1.43
C MET A 1 -3.20 21.09 0.89
N SER A 2 -3.95 20.69 -0.16
CA SER A 2 -5.00 21.51 -0.78
C SER A 2 -6.22 21.75 0.14
N SER A 3 -7.03 22.79 -0.15
CA SER A 3 -8.24 23.11 0.62
C SER A 3 -9.26 21.97 0.60
N GLY A 4 -9.44 21.31 -0.54
CA GLY A 4 -10.32 20.16 -0.67
C GLY A 4 -9.91 18.98 0.21
N ARG A 5 -8.61 18.66 0.26
CA ARG A 5 -8.10 17.57 1.13
C ARG A 5 -8.32 17.88 2.60
N ARG A 6 -8.10 19.12 3.03
CA ARG A 6 -8.43 19.53 4.41
C ARG A 6 -9.92 19.41 4.74
N SER A 7 -10.79 19.68 3.76
CA SER A 7 -12.24 19.49 3.91
C SER A 7 -12.61 18.02 4.08
N HIS A 8 -12.01 17.13 3.29
CA HIS A 8 -12.24 15.67 3.40
C HIS A 8 -11.79 15.15 4.77
N LEU A 9 -10.59 15.51 5.23
CA LEU A 9 -10.12 15.11 6.57
C LEU A 9 -11.06 15.56 7.68
N ARG A 10 -11.53 16.81 7.64
CA ARG A 10 -12.54 17.27 8.60
C ARG A 10 -13.84 16.48 8.52
N SER A 11 -14.25 16.08 7.31
CA SER A 11 -15.44 15.26 7.12
C SER A 11 -15.26 13.86 7.71
N TYR A 12 -14.11 13.20 7.47
CA TYR A 12 -13.80 11.89 8.02
C TYR A 12 -13.75 11.92 9.56
N ARG A 13 -13.08 12.93 10.12
CA ARG A 13 -13.02 13.13 11.57
C ARG A 13 -14.41 13.30 12.18
N ARG A 14 -15.27 14.17 11.62
CA ARG A 14 -16.66 14.34 12.08
C ARG A 14 -17.49 13.06 11.96
N ARG A 15 -17.21 12.20 10.95
CA ARG A 15 -17.87 10.88 10.86
C ARG A 15 -17.42 9.96 11.99
N ALA A 16 -16.12 9.93 12.29
CA ALA A 16 -15.60 9.17 13.42
C ALA A 16 -16.17 9.65 14.76
N GLU A 17 -16.18 10.98 14.99
CA GLU A 17 -16.71 11.61 16.21
C GLU A 17 -18.21 11.37 16.43
N ARG A 18 -18.99 11.11 15.37
CA ARG A 18 -20.39 10.68 15.50
C ARG A 18 -20.57 9.23 15.94
N LEU A 19 -19.51 8.42 15.80
CA LEU A 19 -19.53 7.00 16.20
C LEU A 19 -19.05 6.79 17.63
N GLY A 20 -18.43 7.80 18.25
CA GLY A 20 -17.95 7.77 19.62
C GLY A 20 -16.79 8.72 19.86
N LYS A 21 -16.17 8.65 21.04
CA LYS A 21 -15.00 9.43 21.43
C LYS A 21 -13.79 8.99 20.64
N VAL A 22 -13.26 9.88 19.78
CA VAL A 22 -12.08 9.61 18.95
C VAL A 22 -10.81 9.96 19.70
N GLU A 23 -9.90 9.01 19.81
CA GLU A 23 -8.61 9.15 20.48
C GLU A 23 -7.47 8.72 19.55
N PHE A 24 -6.42 9.53 19.49
CA PHE A 24 -5.16 9.18 18.82
C PHE A 24 -4.10 8.95 19.88
N GLU A 25 -3.50 7.80 19.84
CA GLU A 25 -2.51 7.40 20.82
C GLU A 25 -1.18 7.10 20.11
N VAL A 26 -0.10 7.64 20.67
CA VAL A 26 1.27 7.31 20.26
C VAL A 26 1.93 6.62 21.44
N ILE A 27 2.34 5.38 21.25
CA ILE A 27 2.96 4.58 22.29
C ILE A 27 4.42 4.35 21.93
N ASN A 28 5.29 4.61 22.89
CA ASN A 28 6.67 4.14 22.92
C ASN A 28 6.75 3.06 23.99
N PRO A 29 6.45 1.80 23.67
CA PRO A 29 6.24 0.77 24.67
C PRO A 29 7.57 0.29 25.26
N ASP A 30 7.56 0.03 26.56
CA ASP A 30 8.55 -0.83 27.17
C ASP A 30 8.37 -2.28 26.69
N VAL A 31 9.44 -3.06 26.69
CA VAL A 31 9.43 -4.43 26.16
C VAL A 31 8.38 -5.30 26.85
N ASP A 32 8.20 -5.14 28.15
CA ASP A 32 7.25 -5.93 28.96
C ASP A 32 5.78 -5.62 28.60
N MET A 33 5.52 -4.43 28.07
CA MET A 33 4.17 -3.99 27.66
C MET A 33 3.92 -4.12 26.17
N LEU A 34 4.86 -4.66 25.41
CA LEU A 34 4.83 -4.68 23.95
C LEU A 34 3.79 -5.64 23.38
N THR A 35 3.67 -6.84 23.94
CA THR A 35 2.85 -7.94 23.38
C THR A 35 1.39 -7.54 23.15
N PRO A 36 0.65 -6.96 24.12
CA PRO A 36 -0.76 -6.60 23.91
C PRO A 36 -0.95 -5.59 22.76
N HIS A 37 -0.01 -4.67 22.58
CA HIS A 37 -0.06 -3.68 21.51
C HIS A 37 0.21 -4.30 20.14
N LEU A 38 1.16 -5.24 20.05
CA LEU A 38 1.42 -5.97 18.80
C LEU A 38 0.24 -6.88 18.42
N ASP A 39 -0.37 -7.56 19.37
CA ASP A 39 -1.55 -8.39 19.13
C ASP A 39 -2.70 -7.56 18.56
N ASP A 40 -2.95 -6.38 19.10
CA ASP A 40 -3.98 -5.46 18.62
C ASP A 40 -3.66 -4.96 17.19
N LEU A 41 -2.41 -4.59 16.94
CA LEU A 41 -1.93 -4.16 15.62
C LEU A 41 -2.08 -5.27 14.57
N PHE A 42 -1.62 -6.48 14.85
CA PHE A 42 -1.69 -7.59 13.90
C PHE A 42 -3.12 -8.08 13.68
N ARG A 43 -3.98 -8.02 14.70
CA ARG A 43 -5.41 -8.27 14.57
C ARG A 43 -6.04 -7.28 13.58
N LEU A 44 -5.73 -5.98 13.70
CA LEU A 44 -6.21 -4.95 12.79
C LEU A 44 -5.66 -5.13 11.37
N GLU A 45 -4.37 -5.49 11.22
CA GLU A 45 -3.79 -5.79 9.90
C GLU A 45 -4.51 -6.98 9.22
N ALA A 46 -4.85 -8.00 9.99
CA ALA A 46 -5.51 -9.20 9.49
C ALA A 46 -7.03 -9.02 9.25
N SER A 47 -7.67 -8.02 9.86
CA SER A 47 -9.12 -7.80 9.73
C SER A 47 -9.55 -7.29 8.36
N GLY A 48 -8.61 -6.75 7.55
CA GLY A 48 -8.87 -6.16 6.25
C GLY A 48 -8.49 -7.05 5.06
N TRP A 49 -8.30 -6.43 3.91
CA TRP A 49 -7.95 -7.10 2.66
C TRP A 49 -6.66 -7.93 2.75
N LYS A 50 -5.69 -7.51 3.58
CA LYS A 50 -4.42 -8.23 3.78
C LYS A 50 -4.65 -9.62 4.37
N GLY A 51 -5.58 -9.74 5.33
CA GLY A 51 -5.97 -11.04 5.90
C GLY A 51 -6.61 -11.93 4.85
N ARG A 52 -7.56 -11.41 4.06
CA ARG A 52 -8.23 -12.15 2.98
C ARG A 52 -7.27 -12.56 1.87
N ALA A 53 -6.26 -11.75 1.57
CA ALA A 53 -5.22 -12.04 0.57
C ALA A 53 -4.10 -12.95 1.12
N GLY A 54 -4.12 -13.32 2.41
CA GLY A 54 -3.06 -14.11 3.04
C GLY A 54 -1.71 -13.38 3.16
N SER A 55 -1.71 -12.05 3.06
CA SER A 55 -0.51 -11.19 3.13
C SER A 55 -0.31 -10.50 4.49
N ALA A 56 -1.25 -10.65 5.41
CA ALA A 56 -1.10 -10.17 6.79
C ALA A 56 0.01 -10.94 7.51
N ALA A 57 0.67 -10.30 8.49
CA ALA A 57 1.74 -10.95 9.26
C ALA A 57 1.26 -12.22 9.94
N LEU A 58 0.05 -12.24 10.49
CA LEU A 58 -0.56 -13.43 11.11
C LEU A 58 -0.76 -14.61 10.15
N SER A 59 -0.81 -14.38 8.82
CA SER A 59 -0.98 -15.43 7.82
C SER A 59 0.30 -16.25 7.62
N ASN A 60 1.47 -15.78 8.10
CA ASN A 60 2.75 -16.46 7.98
C ASN A 60 3.51 -16.40 9.33
N PRO A 61 3.67 -17.54 10.03
CA PRO A 61 4.33 -17.57 11.35
C PRO A 61 5.76 -17.00 11.36
N HIS A 62 6.51 -17.17 10.26
CA HIS A 62 7.88 -16.64 10.17
C HIS A 62 7.88 -15.11 10.03
N VAL A 63 6.94 -14.56 9.27
CA VAL A 63 6.78 -13.11 9.12
C VAL A 63 6.31 -12.49 10.43
N HIS A 64 5.32 -13.09 11.08
CA HIS A 64 4.84 -12.66 12.39
C HIS A 64 5.97 -12.63 13.44
N ARG A 65 6.69 -13.73 13.55
CA ARG A 65 7.84 -13.85 14.46
C ARG A 65 8.90 -12.76 14.16
N PHE A 66 9.24 -12.56 12.89
CA PHE A 66 10.20 -11.51 12.49
C PHE A 66 9.76 -10.13 13.01
N TYR A 67 8.50 -9.75 12.81
CA TYR A 67 8.03 -8.44 13.27
C TYR A 67 7.94 -8.32 14.77
N CYS A 68 7.64 -9.40 15.50
CA CYS A 68 7.69 -9.42 16.96
C CYS A 68 9.12 -9.21 17.47
N GLU A 69 10.10 -9.97 16.96
CA GLU A 69 11.52 -9.85 17.33
C GLU A 69 12.10 -8.48 16.96
N TYR A 70 11.75 -7.98 15.76
CA TYR A 70 12.15 -6.64 15.31
C TYR A 70 11.58 -5.55 16.22
N ALA A 71 10.28 -5.61 16.54
CA ALA A 71 9.62 -4.66 17.42
C ALA A 71 10.23 -4.66 18.81
N GLN A 72 10.58 -5.84 19.35
CA GLN A 72 11.27 -5.97 20.63
C GLN A 72 12.64 -5.27 20.60
N SER A 73 13.45 -5.50 19.57
CA SER A 73 14.75 -4.85 19.41
C SER A 73 14.62 -3.33 19.24
N ALA A 74 13.64 -2.88 18.47
CA ALA A 74 13.37 -1.45 18.26
C ALA A 74 12.86 -0.77 19.56
N ALA A 75 12.05 -1.47 20.36
CA ALA A 75 11.59 -0.97 21.67
C ALA A 75 12.76 -0.86 22.66
N GLN A 76 13.63 -1.87 22.75
CA GLN A 76 14.85 -1.84 23.57
C GLN A 76 15.76 -0.64 23.22
N SER A 77 15.79 -0.27 21.96
CA SER A 77 16.57 0.89 21.47
C SER A 77 15.81 2.21 21.55
N GLY A 78 14.58 2.23 22.08
CA GLY A 78 13.74 3.43 22.18
C GLY A 78 13.25 3.98 20.84
N MET A 79 13.41 3.23 19.74
CA MET A 79 13.08 3.66 18.39
C MET A 79 11.66 3.28 17.97
N LEU A 80 11.02 2.30 18.60
CA LEU A 80 9.67 1.85 18.23
C LEU A 80 8.62 2.92 18.51
N ARG A 81 7.71 3.10 17.56
CA ARG A 81 6.50 3.92 17.71
C ARG A 81 5.30 3.13 17.23
N LEU A 82 4.30 2.99 18.11
CA LEU A 82 3.01 2.42 17.79
C LEU A 82 1.96 3.51 17.82
N PHE A 83 1.18 3.60 16.78
CA PHE A 83 0.12 4.59 16.65
C PHE A 83 -1.22 3.86 16.59
N PHE A 84 -2.18 4.34 17.36
CA PHE A 84 -3.54 3.82 17.37
C PHE A 84 -4.56 4.93 17.18
N LEU A 85 -5.58 4.64 16.37
CA LEU A 85 -6.83 5.38 16.34
C LEU A 85 -7.87 4.56 17.07
N ARG A 86 -8.46 5.12 18.12
CA ARG A 86 -9.49 4.46 18.91
C ARG A 86 -10.81 5.23 18.83
N ILE A 87 -11.91 4.48 18.92
CA ILE A 87 -13.26 5.04 19.13
C ILE A 87 -13.85 4.33 20.34
N ASP A 88 -14.22 5.09 21.38
CA ASP A 88 -14.68 4.57 22.69
C ASP A 88 -13.75 3.49 23.25
N GLY A 89 -12.42 3.73 23.17
CA GLY A 89 -11.37 2.82 23.63
C GLY A 89 -11.09 1.63 22.72
N LYS A 90 -11.90 1.33 21.71
CA LYS A 90 -11.66 0.25 20.73
C LYS A 90 -10.71 0.71 19.65
N SER A 91 -9.62 -0.01 19.44
CA SER A 91 -8.69 0.22 18.33
C SER A 91 -9.34 -0.12 16.99
N ILE A 92 -9.39 0.86 16.08
CA ILE A 92 -9.98 0.74 14.73
C ILE A 92 -8.94 0.89 13.63
N ALA A 93 -7.78 1.47 13.92
CA ALA A 93 -6.61 1.47 13.05
C ALA A 93 -5.34 1.48 13.90
N ALA A 94 -4.28 0.86 13.38
CA ALA A 94 -2.99 0.84 14.03
C ALA A 94 -1.86 0.94 13.00
N ARG A 95 -0.71 1.44 13.48
CA ARG A 95 0.52 1.55 12.68
C ARG A 95 1.71 1.24 13.56
N MET A 96 2.68 0.51 13.01
CA MET A 96 4.00 0.32 13.58
C MET A 96 5.01 1.07 12.73
N ALA A 97 5.82 1.89 13.36
CA ALA A 97 6.90 2.63 12.73
C ALA A 97 8.15 2.63 13.63
N VAL A 98 9.29 2.98 13.02
CA VAL A 98 10.56 3.18 13.71
C VAL A 98 11.02 4.62 13.48
N GLU A 99 11.32 5.33 14.57
CA GLU A 99 11.93 6.65 14.52
C GLU A 99 13.45 6.50 14.59
N HIS A 100 14.12 6.76 13.47
CA HIS A 100 15.57 6.62 13.36
C HIS A 100 16.16 7.56 12.32
N GLY A 101 17.33 8.15 12.61
CA GLY A 101 18.04 9.04 11.69
C GLY A 101 17.24 10.27 11.28
N GLY A 102 16.46 10.85 12.18
CA GLY A 102 15.61 12.02 11.89
C GLY A 102 14.38 11.69 11.06
N ARG A 103 14.06 10.43 10.84
CA ARG A 103 12.94 9.97 9.98
C ARG A 103 12.04 9.00 10.72
N LEU A 104 10.78 8.94 10.30
CA LEU A 104 9.80 7.96 10.75
C LEU A 104 9.57 6.92 9.63
N TRP A 105 9.97 5.68 9.87
CA TRP A 105 9.91 4.57 8.92
C TRP A 105 8.67 3.72 9.19
N GLU A 106 7.70 3.72 8.28
CA GLU A 106 6.47 2.96 8.42
C GLU A 106 6.68 1.49 8.05
N LEU A 107 6.41 0.57 8.97
CA LEU A 107 6.64 -0.86 8.78
C LEU A 107 5.35 -1.64 8.54
N LYS A 108 4.32 -1.35 9.32
CA LYS A 108 3.03 -2.03 9.27
C LYS A 108 1.88 -1.07 9.50
N ILE A 109 0.80 -1.30 8.75
CA ILE A 109 -0.46 -0.57 8.91
C ILE A 109 -1.63 -1.56 8.78
N GLY A 110 -2.62 -1.39 9.62
CA GLY A 110 -3.89 -2.11 9.58
C GLY A 110 -5.05 -1.24 10.04
N TYR A 111 -6.25 -1.54 9.56
CA TYR A 111 -7.49 -0.95 10.06
C TYR A 111 -8.65 -1.92 9.92
N ASP A 112 -9.64 -1.78 10.78
CA ASP A 112 -10.88 -2.55 10.75
C ASP A 112 -11.82 -1.98 9.68
N GLU A 113 -12.07 -2.75 8.62
CA GLU A 113 -12.91 -2.33 7.48
C GLU A 113 -14.37 -2.06 7.87
N ALA A 114 -14.84 -2.57 9.00
CA ALA A 114 -16.16 -2.22 9.54
C ALA A 114 -16.31 -0.70 9.78
N TRP A 115 -15.20 0.01 9.97
CA TRP A 115 -15.13 1.46 10.18
C TRP A 115 -14.74 2.25 8.92
N SER A 116 -14.77 1.63 7.75
CA SER A 116 -14.33 2.25 6.47
C SER A 116 -15.03 3.57 6.16
N ASN A 117 -16.29 3.75 6.59
CA ASN A 117 -17.05 5.00 6.38
C ASN A 117 -16.38 6.26 6.97
N CYS A 118 -15.55 6.13 8.00
CA CYS A 118 -14.79 7.24 8.56
C CYS A 118 -13.34 7.30 8.09
N MET A 119 -12.92 6.41 7.16
CA MET A 119 -11.57 6.36 6.58
C MET A 119 -10.45 6.31 7.64
N PRO A 120 -10.44 5.32 8.54
CA PRO A 120 -9.57 5.29 9.71
C PRO A 120 -8.08 5.28 9.35
N GLY A 121 -7.67 4.61 8.28
CA GLY A 121 -6.28 4.63 7.78
C GLY A 121 -5.83 6.04 7.37
N ILE A 122 -6.68 6.82 6.70
CA ILE A 122 -6.36 8.21 6.32
C ILE A 122 -6.28 9.13 7.54
N LEU A 123 -7.19 8.97 8.51
CA LEU A 123 -7.14 9.72 9.76
C LEU A 123 -5.86 9.41 10.54
N LEU A 124 -5.51 8.14 10.67
CA LEU A 124 -4.29 7.73 11.36
C LEU A 124 -3.03 8.24 10.64
N THR A 125 -2.99 8.20 9.29
CA THR A 125 -1.88 8.77 8.53
C THR A 125 -1.72 10.27 8.79
N HIS A 126 -2.83 11.01 8.84
CA HIS A 126 -2.78 12.44 9.17
C HIS A 126 -2.14 12.70 10.54
N GLU A 127 -2.53 11.94 11.56
CA GLU A 127 -2.01 12.11 12.91
C GLU A 127 -0.54 11.65 13.02
N THR A 128 -0.15 10.60 12.28
CA THR A 128 1.25 10.17 12.21
C THR A 128 2.14 11.23 11.54
N LEU A 129 1.66 11.85 10.45
CA LEU A 129 2.37 12.97 9.82
C LEU A 129 2.45 14.18 10.74
N ARG A 130 1.37 14.48 11.49
CA ARG A 130 1.39 15.57 12.49
C ARG A 130 2.43 15.29 13.57
N TYR A 131 2.48 14.05 14.10
CA TYR A 131 3.50 13.64 15.04
C TYR A 131 4.92 13.86 14.48
N ALA A 132 5.19 13.44 13.23
CA ALA A 132 6.50 13.63 12.61
C ALA A 132 6.89 15.12 12.53
N VAL A 133 5.96 16.00 12.14
CA VAL A 133 6.18 17.46 12.10
C VAL A 133 6.41 18.04 13.50
N GLU A 134 5.59 17.68 14.48
CA GLU A 134 5.72 18.16 15.87
C GLU A 134 7.03 17.72 16.53
N ARG A 135 7.56 16.54 16.11
CA ARG A 135 8.86 16.03 16.54
C ARG A 135 10.05 16.64 15.77
N GLY A 136 9.79 17.44 14.73
CA GLY A 136 10.83 18.02 13.89
C GLY A 136 11.56 16.98 13.03
N LEU A 137 10.91 15.86 12.67
CA LEU A 137 11.49 14.85 11.81
C LEU A 137 11.59 15.37 10.38
N GLU A 138 12.63 14.97 9.66
CA GLU A 138 12.90 15.39 8.29
C GLU A 138 11.94 14.75 7.28
N ALA A 139 11.56 13.48 7.52
CA ALA A 139 10.70 12.73 6.62
C ALA A 139 9.86 11.67 7.35
N HIS A 140 8.74 11.32 6.72
CA HIS A 140 7.94 10.14 7.01
C HIS A 140 8.00 9.20 5.79
N GLU A 141 8.63 8.07 5.96
CA GLU A 141 8.88 7.08 4.92
C GLU A 141 7.76 6.03 4.91
N PHE A 142 6.96 6.01 3.85
CA PHE A 142 5.86 5.05 3.72
C PHE A 142 6.33 3.64 3.41
N LEU A 143 7.49 3.50 2.83
CA LEU A 143 8.10 2.25 2.36
C LEU A 143 7.24 1.48 1.32
N GLY A 144 7.89 0.61 0.55
CA GLY A 144 7.21 -0.20 -0.46
C GLY A 144 7.03 0.52 -1.80
N GLN A 145 6.05 0.09 -2.58
CA GLN A 145 5.71 0.71 -3.87
C GLN A 145 4.67 1.80 -3.64
N ALA A 146 4.80 2.93 -4.37
CA ALA A 146 3.88 4.04 -4.29
C ALA A 146 2.44 3.60 -4.63
N GLU A 147 1.56 3.70 -3.65
CA GLU A 147 0.16 3.32 -3.78
C GLU A 147 -0.75 4.53 -4.06
N ALA A 148 -1.91 4.29 -4.66
CA ALA A 148 -2.83 5.36 -5.04
C ALA A 148 -3.30 6.23 -3.86
N TRP A 149 -3.40 5.68 -2.65
CA TRP A 149 -3.81 6.40 -1.44
C TRP A 149 -2.73 7.35 -0.92
N GLU A 150 -1.44 7.07 -1.19
CA GLU A 150 -0.32 7.94 -0.80
C GLU A 150 -0.35 9.27 -1.54
N ARG A 151 -0.91 9.31 -2.77
CA ARG A 151 -1.10 10.54 -3.55
C ARG A 151 -1.99 11.58 -2.85
N HIS A 152 -2.64 11.23 -1.76
CA HIS A 152 -3.34 12.19 -0.89
C HIS A 152 -2.37 13.11 -0.13
N TRP A 153 -1.11 12.72 0.00
CA TRP A 153 -0.07 13.44 0.71
C TRP A 153 0.94 14.04 -0.28
N PRO A 154 1.63 15.14 0.08
CA PRO A 154 2.80 15.58 -0.69
C PRO A 154 3.89 14.54 -0.51
N THR A 155 4.17 13.76 -1.53
CA THR A 155 5.18 12.72 -1.51
C THR A 155 6.26 13.03 -2.53
N GLN A 156 7.49 12.69 -2.18
CA GLN A 156 8.61 12.52 -3.09
C GLN A 156 8.78 11.01 -3.29
N GLU A 157 9.04 10.58 -4.51
CA GLU A 157 9.33 9.18 -4.82
C GLU A 157 10.84 9.02 -4.91
N ASP A 158 11.39 8.11 -4.11
CA ASP A 158 12.80 7.74 -4.13
C ASP A 158 12.95 6.32 -4.68
N GLU A 159 14.06 6.05 -5.35
CA GLU A 159 14.36 4.70 -5.83
C GLU A 159 14.91 3.82 -4.69
N TYR A 160 14.31 2.66 -4.50
CA TYR A 160 14.75 1.67 -3.53
C TYR A 160 15.30 0.44 -4.22
N VAL A 161 16.40 -0.10 -3.69
CA VAL A 161 16.93 -1.39 -4.11
C VAL A 161 16.50 -2.48 -3.13
N SER A 162 16.02 -3.59 -3.66
CA SER A 162 15.73 -4.77 -2.85
C SER A 162 16.98 -5.64 -2.77
N MET A 163 17.51 -5.83 -1.55
CA MET A 163 18.67 -6.68 -1.31
C MET A 163 18.25 -7.97 -0.62
N ARG A 164 18.71 -9.11 -1.13
CA ARG A 164 18.51 -10.42 -0.52
C ARG A 164 19.86 -11.01 -0.13
N ILE A 165 19.97 -11.46 1.10
CA ILE A 165 21.20 -12.05 1.64
C ILE A 165 20.95 -13.52 1.87
N TYR A 166 21.80 -14.37 1.29
CA TYR A 166 21.71 -15.81 1.40
C TYR A 166 22.88 -16.37 2.21
N PRO A 167 22.64 -17.25 3.19
CA PRO A 167 23.71 -17.95 3.87
C PRO A 167 24.55 -18.78 2.89
N ARG A 168 25.85 -18.93 3.15
CA ARG A 168 26.74 -19.75 2.32
C ARG A 168 26.47 -21.26 2.44
N ALA A 169 25.60 -21.70 3.34
CA ALA A 169 25.18 -23.08 3.51
C ALA A 169 24.41 -23.61 2.27
N PRO A 170 24.37 -24.93 2.03
CA PRO A 170 23.67 -25.53 0.87
C PRO A 170 22.22 -25.10 0.72
N ALA A 171 21.49 -24.96 1.83
CA ALA A 171 20.11 -24.45 1.85
C ALA A 171 20.01 -23.00 1.35
N GLY A 172 20.98 -22.14 1.66
CA GLY A 172 21.04 -20.77 1.17
C GLY A 172 21.30 -20.71 -0.33
N GLN A 173 22.19 -21.57 -0.85
CA GLN A 173 22.46 -21.69 -2.27
C GLN A 173 21.21 -22.15 -3.05
N LEU A 174 20.50 -23.13 -2.53
CA LEU A 174 19.25 -23.59 -3.12
C LEU A 174 18.18 -22.47 -3.15
N SER A 175 18.08 -21.71 -2.07
CA SER A 175 17.18 -20.56 -2.00
C SER A 175 17.54 -19.47 -3.01
N LEU A 176 18.83 -19.18 -3.20
CA LEU A 176 19.32 -18.26 -4.23
C LEU A 176 18.90 -18.72 -5.64
N VAL A 177 19.17 -19.99 -5.98
CA VAL A 177 18.81 -20.54 -7.30
C VAL A 177 17.30 -20.46 -7.53
N ARG A 178 16.49 -20.80 -6.52
CA ARG A 178 15.03 -20.71 -6.60
C ARG A 178 14.56 -19.27 -6.84
N ASP A 179 15.11 -18.31 -6.11
CA ASP A 179 14.71 -16.92 -6.21
C ASP A 179 15.11 -16.29 -7.54
N VAL A 180 16.33 -16.59 -8.03
CA VAL A 180 16.78 -16.16 -9.37
C VAL A 180 15.90 -16.77 -10.45
N GLY A 181 15.56 -18.05 -10.33
CA GLY A 181 14.64 -18.72 -11.25
C GLY A 181 13.25 -18.11 -11.25
N GLN A 182 12.70 -17.73 -10.09
CA GLN A 182 11.40 -17.05 -9.99
C GLN A 182 11.42 -15.65 -10.62
N VAL A 183 12.50 -14.90 -10.44
CA VAL A 183 12.64 -13.58 -11.08
C VAL A 183 12.68 -13.74 -12.60
N ALA A 184 13.51 -14.65 -13.12
CA ALA A 184 13.61 -14.92 -14.54
C ALA A 184 12.26 -15.35 -15.16
N LEU A 185 11.51 -16.20 -14.48
CA LEU A 185 10.16 -16.61 -14.91
C LEU A 185 9.16 -15.45 -14.93
N ARG A 186 9.20 -14.58 -13.93
CA ARG A 186 8.35 -13.38 -13.90
C ARG A 186 8.67 -12.40 -15.03
N ASP A 187 9.95 -12.19 -15.30
CA ASP A 187 10.38 -11.30 -16.38
C ASP A 187 10.01 -11.88 -17.75
N ALA A 188 10.20 -13.19 -17.95
CA ALA A 188 9.74 -13.87 -19.15
C ALA A 188 8.22 -13.76 -19.34
N SER A 189 7.43 -13.93 -18.26
CA SER A 189 5.98 -13.81 -18.32
C SER A 189 5.51 -12.39 -18.66
N LYS A 190 6.20 -11.35 -18.15
CA LYS A 190 5.91 -9.95 -18.51
C LYS A 190 6.18 -9.67 -19.99
N LEU A 191 7.33 -10.13 -20.50
CA LEU A 191 7.66 -9.98 -21.92
C LEU A 191 6.65 -10.65 -22.84
N VAL A 192 6.18 -11.86 -22.49
CA VAL A 192 5.11 -12.55 -23.21
C VAL A 192 3.81 -11.76 -23.16
N GLN A 193 3.43 -11.25 -21.99
CA GLN A 193 2.22 -10.45 -21.82
C GLN A 193 2.26 -9.16 -22.63
N GLU A 194 3.39 -8.46 -22.65
CA GLU A 194 3.60 -7.24 -23.45
C GLU A 194 3.52 -7.52 -24.95
N HIS A 195 4.12 -8.64 -25.40
CA HIS A 195 4.03 -9.09 -26.79
C HIS A 195 2.59 -9.41 -27.20
N LEU A 196 1.83 -10.13 -26.37
CA LEU A 196 0.43 -10.47 -26.61
C LEU A 196 -0.45 -9.21 -26.64
N ASN A 197 -0.24 -8.28 -25.70
CA ASN A 197 -0.96 -7.01 -25.67
C ASN A 197 -0.61 -6.12 -26.88
N GLY A 198 0.66 -6.13 -27.32
CA GLY A 198 1.11 -5.44 -28.52
C GLY A 198 0.50 -6.04 -29.80
N ALA A 199 0.42 -7.36 -29.88
CA ALA A 199 -0.23 -8.05 -31.01
C ALA A 199 -1.74 -7.79 -31.04
N ALA A 200 -2.43 -7.86 -29.90
CA ALA A 200 -3.86 -7.55 -29.77
C ALA A 200 -4.18 -6.10 -30.17
N ARG A 201 -3.35 -5.14 -29.76
CA ARG A 201 -3.49 -3.73 -30.21
C ARG A 201 -3.33 -3.56 -31.72
N LYS A 202 -2.36 -4.25 -32.34
CA LYS A 202 -2.16 -4.21 -33.81
C LYS A 202 -3.35 -4.78 -34.56
N VAL A 203 -3.94 -5.89 -34.08
CA VAL A 203 -5.15 -6.49 -34.66
C VAL A 203 -6.34 -5.55 -34.54
N LEU A 204 -6.56 -4.93 -33.39
CA LEU A 204 -7.63 -3.95 -33.17
C LEU A 204 -7.48 -2.71 -34.07
N HIS A 205 -6.27 -2.16 -34.18
CA HIS A 205 -6.02 -1.02 -35.09
C HIS A 205 -6.18 -1.41 -36.54
N GLY A 206 -5.75 -2.59 -36.97
CA GLY A 206 -5.95 -3.12 -38.29
C GLY A 206 -7.43 -3.31 -38.63
N SER A 207 -8.23 -3.80 -37.71
CA SER A 207 -9.68 -3.99 -37.87
C SER A 207 -10.43 -2.66 -37.95
N ILE A 208 -10.07 -1.65 -37.18
CA ILE A 208 -10.66 -0.31 -37.20
C ILE A 208 -10.32 0.39 -38.54
N SER A 209 -9.08 0.25 -39.04
CA SER A 209 -8.66 0.79 -40.31
C SER A 209 -9.41 0.13 -41.49
N ALA A 210 -9.59 -1.19 -41.44
CA ALA A 210 -10.35 -1.94 -42.44
C ALA A 210 -11.85 -1.56 -42.47
N CYS A 211 -12.47 -1.40 -41.30
CA CYS A 211 -13.85 -0.90 -41.19
C CYS A 211 -14.00 0.54 -41.76
N SER A 212 -13.05 1.41 -41.45
CA SER A 212 -13.07 2.80 -41.99
C SER A 212 -12.96 2.83 -43.52
N SER A 213 -12.13 1.94 -44.09
CA SER A 213 -11.96 1.82 -45.53
C SER A 213 -13.21 1.26 -46.20
N LEU A 214 -13.89 0.28 -45.58
CA LEU A 214 -15.15 -0.27 -46.09
C LEU A 214 -16.31 0.77 -46.05
N VAL A 215 -16.38 1.57 -44.99
CA VAL A 215 -17.37 2.67 -44.91
C VAL A 215 -17.11 3.77 -45.97
N ALA A 216 -15.85 4.10 -46.23
CA ALA A 216 -15.47 5.05 -47.25
C ALA A 216 -15.83 4.53 -48.67
N MET A 217 -15.60 3.25 -48.96
CA MET A 217 -15.99 2.61 -50.23
C MET A 217 -17.52 2.54 -50.40
N SER A 218 -18.28 2.27 -49.34
CA SER A 218 -19.74 2.27 -49.35
C SER A 218 -20.33 3.65 -49.62
N LYS A 219 -19.77 4.71 -49.05
CA LYS A 219 -20.17 6.11 -49.35
C LYS A 219 -19.81 6.55 -50.77
N ALA A 220 -18.69 6.13 -51.33
CA ALA A 220 -18.30 6.40 -52.70
C ALA A 220 -19.23 5.71 -53.70
N ARG A 221 -19.77 4.53 -53.41
CA ARG A 221 -20.71 3.79 -54.24
C ARG A 221 -22.14 4.39 -54.21
N ALA A 222 -22.56 4.91 -53.05
CA ALA A 222 -23.85 5.59 -52.92
C ALA A 222 -23.89 6.96 -53.64
N GLY A 223 -22.74 7.66 -53.74
CA GLY A 223 -22.63 8.93 -54.46
C GLY A 223 -22.64 8.84 -56.00
N ARG A 224 -22.57 7.63 -56.59
CA ARG A 224 -22.61 7.43 -58.08
C ARG A 224 -23.97 7.04 -58.64
N LEU A 225 -25.00 6.93 -57.85
CA LEU A 225 -26.34 6.49 -58.29
C LEU A 225 -27.35 7.62 -58.44
N ASN A 226 -26.94 8.90 -58.46
CA ASN A 226 -27.85 10.04 -58.60
C ASN A 226 -27.39 11.03 -59.69
N LEU A 227 -27.22 10.53 -60.93
CA LEU A 227 -27.18 11.37 -62.15
C LEU A 227 -27.79 10.59 -63.30
N SER A 228 -29.13 10.62 -63.42
CA SER A 228 -29.86 10.56 -64.66
C SER A 228 -31.35 10.32 -64.42
N SER A 229 -32.11 11.35 -64.40
CA SER A 229 -33.40 11.57 -65.10
C SER A 229 -34.06 12.87 -64.61
#